data_01b82320e7e1b349b3686a2714463d44
#
_entry.id   01b82320e7e1b349b3686a2714463d44
#
_cell.length_a   1.000
_cell.length_b   1.000
_cell.length_c   1.000
_cell.angle_alpha   90.00
_cell.angle_beta   90.00
_cell.angle_gamma   90.00
#
_symmetry.space_group_name_H-M   'P 1'
#
loop_
_entity.id
_entity.type
_entity.pdbx_description
1 polymer ?
#
loop_
_entity_poly.entity_id
_entity_poly.type
_entity_poly.pdbx_seq_one_letter_code
_entity_poly.pdbx_strand_id
1 'polypeptide(L)'
;MKRAVVCVLVLLLCAVAWAMPLGSSARTAIPSDIQQIISVDYRALKNSETAQALKAQVLPESLKQFEGALKSVGIDPEKDVEQLTFASYRAGKQGVRVVGLAQGQFSTAAVLKKMRLQKVRPMKYHELNTYPMPGGMQMAFLDDDTLLFGDLGALKGALDARDGYTPTVDANSQVADMIGAVDSGMVWSVLDQQGTQNMLRSALGDAAGLADYDTVKKRILGSRYTMNFSSGVNFDLDVITSDSMTATTLSSLLKAGMLYRKMTATPIEKSALENVTVDSDSSKLQMHFKTDDKKFQSLLHSQLFAAVSR
;
A
#
# COMPACT_ATOMS: atom_id res chain seq x y z
N MET A 1 15.69 49.25 -2.93
CA MET A 1 16.27 47.90 -3.00
C MET A 1 15.86 46.93 -1.88
N LYS A 2 15.28 47.34 -0.74
CA LYS A 2 14.90 46.46 0.38
C LYS A 2 13.51 45.78 0.22
N ARG A 3 12.66 46.24 -0.71
CA ARG A 3 11.31 45.67 -0.95
C ARG A 3 11.25 44.52 -1.99
N ALA A 4 12.29 44.40 -2.83
CA ALA A 4 12.37 43.34 -3.84
C ALA A 4 12.88 42.00 -3.26
N VAL A 5 13.64 42.03 -2.14
CA VAL A 5 14.20 40.83 -1.53
C VAL A 5 13.16 40.06 -0.71
N VAL A 6 12.15 40.74 -0.18
CA VAL A 6 11.08 40.09 0.60
C VAL A 6 10.09 39.30 -0.30
N CYS A 7 9.85 39.78 -1.54
CA CYS A 7 8.96 39.06 -2.48
C CYS A 7 9.60 37.79 -3.04
N VAL A 8 10.91 37.69 -3.10
CA VAL A 8 11.62 36.50 -3.62
C VAL A 8 11.69 35.39 -2.52
N LEU A 9 11.69 35.77 -1.24
CA LEU A 9 11.69 34.78 -0.14
C LEU A 9 10.32 34.12 0.09
N VAL A 10 9.23 34.72 -0.35
CA VAL A 10 7.86 34.18 -0.23
C VAL A 10 7.54 33.21 -1.38
N LEU A 11 8.24 33.29 -2.52
CA LEU A 11 8.05 32.41 -3.68
C LEU A 11 8.85 31.10 -3.60
N LEU A 12 9.69 30.91 -2.59
CA LEU A 12 10.46 29.69 -2.34
C LEU A 12 9.80 28.73 -1.33
N LEU A 13 8.58 29.01 -0.90
CA LEU A 13 7.68 28.01 -0.33
C LEU A 13 7.07 27.17 -1.48
N CYS A 14 7.94 26.55 -2.29
CA CYS A 14 7.56 25.38 -3.06
C CYS A 14 6.98 24.40 -2.05
N ALA A 15 5.65 24.24 -2.11
CA ALA A 15 4.93 23.20 -1.40
C ALA A 15 5.61 21.86 -1.77
N VAL A 16 6.52 21.41 -0.93
CA VAL A 16 6.93 20.02 -0.93
C VAL A 16 5.63 19.30 -0.63
N ALA A 17 5.03 18.69 -1.62
CA ALA A 17 3.86 17.86 -1.44
C ALA A 17 4.31 16.66 -0.61
N TRP A 18 4.23 16.79 0.70
CA TRP A 18 4.45 15.69 1.62
C TRP A 18 3.28 14.73 1.41
N ALA A 19 3.60 13.46 1.22
CA ALA A 19 2.57 12.43 1.23
C ALA A 19 1.79 12.54 2.54
N MET A 20 0.47 12.45 2.47
CA MET A 20 -0.37 12.58 3.65
C MET A 20 -0.25 11.31 4.49
N PRO A 21 0.13 11.39 5.77
CA PRO A 21 0.17 10.21 6.62
C PRO A 21 -1.23 9.63 6.80
N LEU A 22 -1.32 8.36 7.14
CA LEU A 22 -2.58 7.70 7.43
C LEU A 22 -3.29 8.40 8.61
N GLY A 23 -4.43 9.02 8.33
CA GLY A 23 -5.19 9.82 9.31
C GLY A 23 -5.68 8.98 10.50
N SER A 24 -5.95 9.64 11.62
CA SER A 24 -6.41 8.97 12.84
C SER A 24 -7.70 8.18 12.64
N SER A 25 -8.69 8.74 11.95
CA SER A 25 -9.96 8.06 11.64
C SER A 25 -9.75 6.81 10.80
N ALA A 26 -8.81 6.84 9.86
CA ALA A 26 -8.44 5.67 9.07
C ALA A 26 -7.76 4.59 9.94
N ARG A 27 -6.82 4.98 10.81
CA ARG A 27 -6.09 4.04 11.70
C ARG A 27 -7.03 3.33 12.66
N THR A 28 -8.00 4.03 13.24
CA THR A 28 -8.97 3.42 14.17
C THR A 28 -9.88 2.39 13.49
N ALA A 29 -10.09 2.49 12.18
CA ALA A 29 -10.91 1.54 11.42
C ALA A 29 -10.11 0.36 10.82
N ILE A 30 -8.82 0.24 11.11
CA ILE A 30 -8.01 -0.91 10.68
C ILE A 30 -7.87 -1.88 11.85
N PRO A 31 -8.36 -3.14 11.73
CA PRO A 31 -8.19 -4.17 12.75
C PRO A 31 -6.71 -4.51 13.01
N SER A 32 -6.38 -4.95 14.22
CA SER A 32 -4.99 -5.25 14.64
C SER A 32 -4.39 -6.48 13.97
N ASP A 33 -5.20 -7.48 13.59
CA ASP A 33 -4.73 -8.73 13.01
C ASP A 33 -4.54 -8.60 11.50
N ILE A 34 -3.73 -7.61 11.12
CA ILE A 34 -3.42 -7.34 9.71
C ILE A 34 -2.45 -8.38 9.16
N GLN A 35 -2.60 -8.65 7.86
CA GLN A 35 -1.63 -9.38 7.06
C GLN A 35 -0.82 -8.41 6.20
N GLN A 36 -1.46 -7.38 5.67
CA GLN A 36 -0.84 -6.34 4.86
C GLN A 36 -1.65 -5.04 4.93
N ILE A 37 -0.95 -3.93 4.98
CA ILE A 37 -1.50 -2.62 4.65
C ILE A 37 -0.71 -2.10 3.45
N ILE A 38 -1.41 -1.58 2.46
CA ILE A 38 -0.81 -0.83 1.35
C ILE A 38 -1.53 0.50 1.22
N SER A 39 -0.79 1.57 1.14
CA SER A 39 -1.33 2.91 0.99
C SER A 39 -0.67 3.64 -0.17
N VAL A 40 -1.46 4.44 -0.84
CA VAL A 40 -1.11 5.14 -2.08
C VAL A 40 -1.52 6.59 -1.96
N ASP A 41 -0.58 7.52 -2.05
CA ASP A 41 -0.87 8.93 -2.27
C ASP A 41 -1.39 9.10 -3.70
N TYR A 42 -2.71 9.14 -3.80
CA TYR A 42 -3.42 9.17 -5.08
C TYR A 42 -3.19 10.48 -5.82
N ARG A 43 -2.99 11.57 -5.08
CA ARG A 43 -2.69 12.89 -5.62
C ARG A 43 -1.27 12.97 -6.20
N ALA A 44 -0.28 12.40 -5.51
CA ALA A 44 1.09 12.38 -6.00
C ALA A 44 1.24 11.52 -7.26
N LEU A 45 0.50 10.40 -7.36
CA LEU A 45 0.54 9.52 -8.51
C LEU A 45 0.01 10.16 -9.80
N LYS A 46 -0.91 11.11 -9.72
CA LYS A 46 -1.45 11.80 -10.91
C LYS A 46 -0.36 12.51 -11.71
N ASN A 47 0.66 13.00 -11.05
CA ASN A 47 1.70 13.83 -11.63
C ASN A 47 2.88 13.02 -12.21
N SER A 48 2.80 11.68 -12.21
CA SER A 48 3.82 10.79 -12.74
C SER A 48 3.24 9.86 -13.81
N GLU A 49 3.70 10.00 -15.07
CA GLU A 49 3.31 9.11 -16.17
C GLU A 49 3.66 7.65 -15.86
N THR A 50 4.81 7.42 -15.24
CA THR A 50 5.26 6.08 -14.81
C THR A 50 4.35 5.48 -13.75
N ALA A 51 3.90 6.26 -12.78
CA ALA A 51 2.94 5.81 -11.79
C ALA A 51 1.57 5.51 -12.42
N GLN A 52 1.14 6.31 -13.39
CA GLN A 52 -0.09 6.04 -14.15
C GLN A 52 0.00 4.74 -14.96
N ALA A 53 1.14 4.49 -15.62
CA ALA A 53 1.39 3.25 -16.34
C ALA A 53 1.41 2.03 -15.40
N LEU A 54 2.04 2.15 -14.25
CA LEU A 54 2.02 1.13 -13.20
C LEU A 54 0.60 0.86 -12.71
N LYS A 55 -0.16 1.92 -12.38
CA LYS A 55 -1.56 1.83 -11.97
C LYS A 55 -2.39 1.05 -13.00
N ALA A 56 -2.26 1.38 -14.29
CA ALA A 56 -3.01 0.71 -15.35
C ALA A 56 -2.73 -0.80 -15.45
N GLN A 57 -1.52 -1.23 -15.12
CA GLN A 57 -1.11 -2.64 -15.22
C GLN A 57 -1.39 -3.46 -13.96
N VAL A 58 -1.15 -2.88 -12.77
CA VAL A 58 -1.27 -3.63 -11.50
C VAL A 58 -2.60 -3.43 -10.81
N LEU A 59 -3.44 -2.52 -11.30
CA LEU A 59 -4.73 -2.24 -10.66
C LEU A 59 -5.64 -3.46 -10.77
N PRO A 60 -6.00 -4.11 -9.64
CA PRO A 60 -6.96 -5.19 -9.67
C PRO A 60 -8.29 -4.73 -10.27
N GLU A 61 -8.99 -5.62 -10.96
CA GLU A 61 -10.31 -5.30 -11.52
C GLU A 61 -11.30 -4.80 -10.46
N SER A 62 -11.16 -5.30 -9.22
CA SER A 62 -11.93 -4.82 -8.06
C SER A 62 -11.73 -3.33 -7.76
N LEU A 63 -10.52 -2.79 -7.98
CA LEU A 63 -10.26 -1.36 -7.77
C LEU A 63 -10.81 -0.50 -8.91
N LYS A 64 -10.78 -0.99 -10.16
CA LYS A 64 -11.46 -0.32 -11.28
C LYS A 64 -12.96 -0.24 -11.05
N GLN A 65 -13.56 -1.34 -10.55
CA GLN A 65 -14.96 -1.37 -10.16
C GLN A 65 -15.26 -0.39 -9.03
N PHE A 66 -14.36 -0.27 -8.06
CA PHE A 66 -14.48 0.69 -6.97
C PHE A 66 -14.44 2.14 -7.49
N GLU A 67 -13.49 2.50 -8.35
CA GLU A 67 -13.46 3.84 -8.98
C GLU A 67 -14.77 4.15 -9.72
N GLY A 68 -15.28 3.17 -10.46
CA GLY A 68 -16.57 3.27 -11.13
C GLY A 68 -17.74 3.46 -10.16
N ALA A 69 -17.71 2.72 -9.05
CA ALA A 69 -18.72 2.82 -7.99
C ALA A 69 -18.71 4.19 -7.30
N LEU A 70 -17.54 4.75 -7.00
CA LEU A 70 -17.40 6.11 -6.45
C LEU A 70 -17.99 7.16 -7.40
N LYS A 71 -17.65 7.10 -8.70
CA LYS A 71 -18.20 8.00 -9.73
C LYS A 71 -19.73 7.91 -9.81
N SER A 72 -20.30 6.73 -9.65
CA SER A 72 -21.76 6.53 -9.69
C SER A 72 -22.49 7.26 -8.56
N VAL A 73 -21.89 7.38 -7.39
CA VAL A 73 -22.43 8.09 -6.23
C VAL A 73 -22.04 9.59 -6.17
N GLY A 74 -21.17 10.03 -7.11
CA GLY A 74 -20.81 11.44 -7.26
C GLY A 74 -19.50 11.84 -6.62
N ILE A 75 -18.67 10.87 -6.27
CA ILE A 75 -17.27 11.08 -5.86
C ILE A 75 -16.40 10.88 -7.10
N ASP A 76 -15.62 11.88 -7.46
CA ASP A 76 -14.61 11.78 -8.53
C ASP A 76 -13.26 11.38 -7.91
N PRO A 77 -12.81 10.11 -8.05
CA PRO A 77 -11.55 9.66 -7.45
C PRO A 77 -10.36 10.53 -7.83
N GLU A 78 -10.38 11.07 -9.03
CA GLU A 78 -9.31 11.92 -9.55
C GLU A 78 -9.21 13.29 -8.85
N LYS A 79 -10.30 13.78 -8.27
CA LYS A 79 -10.39 15.11 -7.63
C LYS A 79 -10.53 15.02 -6.13
N ASP A 80 -11.38 14.09 -5.67
CA ASP A 80 -11.86 14.07 -4.30
C ASP A 80 -11.04 13.15 -3.41
N VAL A 81 -10.29 12.17 -4.01
CA VAL A 81 -9.44 11.24 -3.27
C VAL A 81 -7.98 11.74 -3.26
N GLU A 82 -7.41 11.86 -2.08
CA GLU A 82 -6.01 12.22 -1.86
C GLU A 82 -5.17 10.99 -1.52
N GLN A 83 -5.66 10.11 -0.66
CA GLN A 83 -4.99 8.88 -0.27
C GLN A 83 -5.96 7.70 -0.33
N LEU A 84 -5.46 6.55 -0.78
CA LEU A 84 -6.19 5.30 -0.84
C LEU A 84 -5.40 4.21 -0.12
N THR A 85 -6.02 3.60 0.89
CA THR A 85 -5.40 2.57 1.71
C THR A 85 -6.22 1.29 1.67
N PHE A 86 -5.54 0.15 1.54
CA PHE A 86 -6.14 -1.17 1.66
C PHE A 86 -5.49 -1.91 2.82
N ALA A 87 -6.31 -2.45 3.71
CA ALA A 87 -5.87 -3.30 4.80
C ALA A 87 -6.45 -4.70 4.64
N SER A 88 -5.57 -5.67 4.44
CA SER A 88 -5.89 -7.09 4.49
C SER A 88 -5.68 -7.58 5.92
N TYR A 89 -6.71 -8.16 6.52
CA TYR A 89 -6.66 -8.63 7.91
C TYR A 89 -7.32 -10.00 8.05
N ARG A 90 -6.96 -10.74 9.11
CA ARG A 90 -7.52 -12.06 9.40
C ARG A 90 -8.80 -11.92 10.20
N ALA A 91 -9.89 -12.44 9.65
CA ALA A 91 -11.21 -12.44 10.28
C ALA A 91 -11.55 -13.83 10.85
N GLY A 92 -10.62 -14.43 11.57
CA GLY A 92 -10.75 -15.75 12.18
C GLY A 92 -11.13 -16.83 11.16
N LYS A 93 -12.23 -17.56 11.40
CA LYS A 93 -12.71 -18.63 10.50
C LYS A 93 -13.17 -18.12 9.13
N GLN A 94 -13.38 -16.82 8.96
CA GLN A 94 -13.82 -16.22 7.69
C GLN A 94 -12.66 -15.99 6.72
N GLY A 95 -11.44 -16.30 7.11
CA GLY A 95 -10.24 -16.11 6.29
C GLY A 95 -9.75 -14.66 6.28
N VAL A 96 -9.12 -14.27 5.19
CA VAL A 96 -8.61 -12.91 5.00
C VAL A 96 -9.70 -12.03 4.40
N ARG A 97 -9.88 -10.84 4.98
CA ARG A 97 -10.78 -9.80 4.49
C ARG A 97 -9.95 -8.60 4.07
N VAL A 98 -10.47 -7.84 3.11
CA VAL A 98 -9.85 -6.59 2.65
C VAL A 98 -10.82 -5.45 2.85
N VAL A 99 -10.38 -4.45 3.60
CA VAL A 99 -11.09 -3.18 3.75
C VAL A 99 -10.30 -2.07 3.07
N GLY A 100 -11.00 -1.20 2.36
CA GLY A 100 -10.44 -0.01 1.75
C GLY A 100 -10.85 1.25 2.51
N LEU A 101 -9.93 2.20 2.57
CA LEU A 101 -10.13 3.53 3.13
C LEU A 101 -9.70 4.55 2.10
N ALA A 102 -10.59 5.46 1.75
CA ALA A 102 -10.26 6.62 0.93
C ALA A 102 -10.28 7.86 1.82
N GLN A 103 -9.19 8.60 1.81
CA GLN A 103 -9.08 9.89 2.48
C GLN A 103 -9.03 11.00 1.44
N GLY A 104 -9.70 12.11 1.70
CA GLY A 104 -9.77 13.21 0.75
C GLY A 104 -10.84 14.23 1.15
N GLN A 105 -11.34 14.99 0.18
CA GLN A 105 -12.35 16.03 0.41
C GLN A 105 -13.68 15.59 -0.19
N PHE A 106 -14.55 15.02 0.65
CA PHE A 106 -15.82 14.51 0.19
C PHE A 106 -16.97 15.48 0.48
N SER A 107 -17.76 15.81 -0.54
CA SER A 107 -19.03 16.50 -0.34
C SER A 107 -20.09 15.52 0.19
N THR A 108 -19.91 15.03 1.42
CA THR A 108 -20.71 13.97 2.05
C THR A 108 -22.22 14.23 1.92
N ALA A 109 -22.66 15.46 2.20
CA ALA A 109 -24.08 15.83 2.08
C ALA A 109 -24.61 15.70 0.64
N ALA A 110 -23.80 16.06 -0.38
CA ALA A 110 -24.18 15.93 -1.79
C ALA A 110 -24.25 14.45 -2.22
N VAL A 111 -23.28 13.64 -1.80
CA VAL A 111 -23.25 12.20 -2.05
C VAL A 111 -24.48 11.52 -1.45
N LEU A 112 -24.78 11.79 -0.17
CA LEU A 112 -25.95 11.21 0.50
C LEU A 112 -27.28 11.70 -0.10
N LYS A 113 -27.36 12.95 -0.58
CA LYS A 113 -28.52 13.45 -1.32
C LYS A 113 -28.70 12.66 -2.64
N LYS A 114 -27.62 12.47 -3.39
CA LYS A 114 -27.65 11.70 -4.65
C LYS A 114 -28.09 10.26 -4.41
N MET A 115 -27.54 9.59 -3.40
CA MET A 115 -27.94 8.22 -3.03
C MET A 115 -29.43 8.13 -2.67
N ARG A 116 -29.96 9.10 -1.93
CA ARG A 116 -31.42 9.18 -1.64
C ARG A 116 -32.25 9.30 -2.91
N LEU A 117 -31.84 10.14 -3.86
CA LEU A 117 -32.52 10.28 -5.14
C LEU A 117 -32.50 8.98 -5.94
N GLN A 118 -31.43 8.21 -5.84
CA GLN A 118 -31.30 6.87 -6.44
C GLN A 118 -32.01 5.77 -5.64
N LYS A 119 -32.74 6.13 -4.56
CA LYS A 119 -33.47 5.21 -3.67
C LYS A 119 -32.58 4.15 -3.02
N VAL A 120 -31.27 4.46 -2.84
CA VAL A 120 -30.34 3.61 -2.09
C VAL A 120 -30.76 3.63 -0.62
N ARG A 121 -31.03 2.42 -0.06
CA ARG A 121 -31.43 2.28 1.34
C ARG A 121 -30.21 1.95 2.18
N PRO A 122 -29.86 2.80 3.19
CA PRO A 122 -28.80 2.49 4.12
C PRO A 122 -29.19 1.33 5.04
N MET A 123 -28.19 0.57 5.49
CA MET A 123 -28.29 -0.34 6.60
C MET A 123 -27.54 0.25 7.79
N LYS A 124 -28.16 0.26 8.97
CA LYS A 124 -27.47 0.72 10.18
C LYS A 124 -26.60 -0.42 10.74
N TYR A 125 -25.34 -0.08 11.04
CA TYR A 125 -24.44 -0.96 11.78
C TYR A 125 -23.74 -0.12 12.86
N HIS A 126 -23.91 -0.48 14.11
CA HIS A 126 -23.60 0.37 15.26
C HIS A 126 -24.25 1.77 15.08
N GLU A 127 -23.47 2.83 15.21
CA GLU A 127 -23.98 4.20 15.05
C GLU A 127 -23.86 4.74 13.62
N LEU A 128 -23.30 3.96 12.67
CA LEU A 128 -23.12 4.41 11.28
C LEU A 128 -24.11 3.76 10.31
N ASN A 129 -24.42 4.52 9.26
CA ASN A 129 -25.12 4.01 8.10
C ASN A 129 -24.11 3.47 7.08
N THR A 130 -24.33 2.24 6.63
CA THR A 130 -23.63 1.64 5.51
C THR A 130 -24.50 1.66 4.27
N TYR A 131 -23.93 1.93 3.12
CA TYR A 131 -24.63 2.11 1.86
C TYR A 131 -24.17 1.08 0.85
N PRO A 132 -25.07 0.29 0.26
CA PRO A 132 -24.72 -0.66 -0.79
C PRO A 132 -24.20 0.07 -2.03
N MET A 133 -23.16 -0.50 -2.63
CA MET A 133 -22.52 -0.05 -3.86
C MET A 133 -22.56 -1.15 -4.93
N PRO A 134 -22.36 -0.81 -6.21
CA PRO A 134 -22.20 -1.80 -7.27
C PRO A 134 -21.12 -2.85 -6.93
N GLY A 135 -21.28 -4.07 -7.45
CA GLY A 135 -20.31 -5.15 -7.21
C GLY A 135 -20.42 -5.83 -5.85
N GLY A 136 -21.50 -5.61 -5.10
CA GLY A 136 -21.72 -6.21 -3.77
C GLY A 136 -20.91 -5.54 -2.65
N MET A 137 -20.25 -4.44 -2.94
CA MET A 137 -19.54 -3.64 -1.95
C MET A 137 -20.51 -2.83 -1.09
N GLN A 138 -20.01 -2.40 0.05
CA GLN A 138 -20.63 -1.44 0.95
C GLN A 138 -19.68 -0.28 1.18
N MET A 139 -20.21 0.90 1.51
CA MET A 139 -19.43 2.02 1.97
C MET A 139 -20.03 2.67 3.22
N ALA A 140 -19.19 3.36 4.00
CA ALA A 140 -19.59 4.18 5.12
C ALA A 140 -18.67 5.40 5.23
N PHE A 141 -19.22 6.57 5.52
CA PHE A 141 -18.41 7.71 5.90
C PHE A 141 -18.09 7.62 7.38
N LEU A 142 -16.79 7.62 7.72
CA LEU A 142 -16.35 7.69 9.11
C LEU A 142 -16.44 9.13 9.63
N ASP A 143 -16.10 10.07 8.77
CA ASP A 143 -16.18 11.51 8.92
C ASP A 143 -16.28 12.20 7.53
N ASP A 144 -16.07 13.52 7.47
CA ASP A 144 -16.14 14.27 6.21
C ASP A 144 -14.96 14.01 5.26
N ASP A 145 -13.85 13.51 5.79
CA ASP A 145 -12.60 13.31 5.07
C ASP A 145 -12.23 11.83 4.87
N THR A 146 -12.98 10.90 5.48
CA THR A 146 -12.65 9.47 5.48
C THR A 146 -13.83 8.60 5.09
N LEU A 147 -13.68 7.86 4.00
CA LEU A 147 -14.63 6.90 3.47
C LEU A 147 -14.09 5.47 3.64
N LEU A 148 -14.86 4.62 4.29
CA LEU A 148 -14.62 3.20 4.42
C LEU A 148 -15.40 2.42 3.36
N PHE A 149 -14.79 1.38 2.75
CA PHE A 149 -15.46 0.54 1.76
C PHE A 149 -14.92 -0.89 1.74
N GLY A 150 -15.72 -1.82 1.25
CA GLY A 150 -15.37 -3.25 1.16
C GLY A 150 -16.60 -4.13 1.07
N ASP A 151 -16.44 -5.44 1.18
CA ASP A 151 -17.59 -6.33 1.40
C ASP A 151 -18.19 -6.08 2.79
N LEU A 152 -19.43 -6.51 2.99
CA LEU A 152 -20.14 -6.26 4.25
C LEU A 152 -19.39 -6.81 5.47
N GLY A 153 -18.72 -7.97 5.33
CA GLY A 153 -17.95 -8.56 6.44
C GLY A 153 -16.70 -7.76 6.77
N ALA A 154 -15.99 -7.29 5.73
CA ALA A 154 -14.83 -6.42 5.89
C ALA A 154 -15.21 -5.10 6.55
N LEU A 155 -16.31 -4.50 6.09
CA LEU A 155 -16.80 -3.25 6.65
C LEU A 155 -17.18 -3.39 8.13
N LYS A 156 -17.89 -4.46 8.48
CA LYS A 156 -18.25 -4.73 9.88
C LYS A 156 -17.04 -4.90 10.78
N GLY A 157 -16.03 -5.68 10.36
CA GLY A 157 -14.81 -5.84 11.14
C GLY A 157 -14.04 -4.54 11.35
N ALA A 158 -14.02 -3.65 10.34
CA ALA A 158 -13.42 -2.33 10.46
C ALA A 158 -14.21 -1.40 11.41
N LEU A 159 -15.54 -1.44 11.35
CA LEU A 159 -16.40 -0.68 12.26
C LEU A 159 -16.31 -1.20 13.70
N ASP A 160 -16.18 -2.54 13.89
CA ASP A 160 -15.96 -3.14 15.20
C ASP A 160 -14.63 -2.67 15.81
N ALA A 161 -13.57 -2.54 15.02
CA ALA A 161 -12.31 -1.99 15.47
C ALA A 161 -12.44 -0.50 15.86
N ARG A 162 -13.07 0.31 15.00
CA ARG A 162 -13.30 1.73 15.28
C ARG A 162 -14.09 1.96 16.56
N ASP A 163 -15.11 1.16 16.79
CA ASP A 163 -16.02 1.32 17.94
C ASP A 163 -15.49 0.61 19.21
N GLY A 164 -14.27 0.04 19.17
CA GLY A 164 -13.60 -0.56 20.30
C GLY A 164 -14.07 -1.97 20.65
N TYR A 165 -14.85 -2.64 19.80
CA TYR A 165 -15.24 -4.04 19.99
C TYR A 165 -14.10 -5.01 19.70
N THR A 166 -13.17 -4.61 18.83
CA THR A 166 -11.94 -5.35 18.54
C THR A 166 -10.74 -4.39 18.54
N PRO A 167 -9.51 -4.91 18.80
CA PRO A 167 -8.32 -4.06 18.79
C PRO A 167 -8.05 -3.46 17.39
N THR A 168 -7.55 -2.22 17.37
CA THR A 168 -7.10 -1.54 16.16
C THR A 168 -5.64 -1.85 15.83
N VAL A 169 -5.18 -1.45 14.66
CA VAL A 169 -3.78 -1.58 14.22
C VAL A 169 -2.79 -0.95 15.20
N ASP A 170 -3.18 0.10 15.92
CA ASP A 170 -2.34 0.76 16.92
C ASP A 170 -2.10 -0.08 18.17
N ALA A 171 -2.93 -1.09 18.43
CA ALA A 171 -2.68 -2.07 19.49
C ALA A 171 -1.55 -3.06 19.14
N ASN A 172 -1.17 -3.16 17.86
CA ASN A 172 -0.03 -3.94 17.41
C ASN A 172 1.18 -3.02 17.25
N SER A 173 1.97 -2.86 18.31
CA SER A 173 3.09 -1.91 18.35
C SER A 173 4.10 -2.12 17.22
N GLN A 174 4.42 -3.38 16.88
CA GLN A 174 5.36 -3.68 15.79
C GLN A 174 4.85 -3.17 14.44
N VAL A 175 3.57 -3.36 14.16
CA VAL A 175 2.95 -2.85 12.91
C VAL A 175 2.86 -1.34 12.95
N ALA A 176 2.47 -0.74 14.08
CA ALA A 176 2.39 0.70 14.25
C ALA A 176 3.75 1.38 14.02
N ASP A 177 4.84 0.80 14.55
CA ASP A 177 6.21 1.28 14.33
C ASP A 177 6.63 1.17 12.86
N MET A 178 6.27 0.08 12.19
CA MET A 178 6.54 -0.08 10.75
C MET A 178 5.78 0.95 9.91
N ILE A 179 4.52 1.23 10.23
CA ILE A 179 3.73 2.27 9.55
C ILE A 179 4.40 3.63 9.74
N GLY A 180 4.71 4.03 10.98
CA GLY A 180 5.31 5.33 11.27
C GLY A 180 6.65 5.57 10.57
N ALA A 181 7.31 4.51 10.12
CA ALA A 181 8.57 4.63 9.38
C ALA A 181 8.40 4.79 7.86
N VAL A 182 7.20 4.55 7.30
CA VAL A 182 6.96 4.56 5.83
C VAL A 182 5.78 5.41 5.39
N ASP A 183 4.93 5.89 6.29
CA ASP A 183 3.66 6.57 5.99
C ASP A 183 3.81 7.92 5.25
N SER A 184 5.03 8.40 5.09
CA SER A 184 5.36 9.57 4.25
C SER A 184 5.73 9.22 2.80
N GLY A 185 5.73 7.94 2.42
CA GLY A 185 6.01 7.50 1.05
C GLY A 185 4.82 7.70 0.10
N MET A 186 5.08 7.92 -1.20
CA MET A 186 4.01 8.04 -2.21
C MET A 186 3.20 6.74 -2.33
N VAL A 187 3.87 5.62 -2.31
CA VAL A 187 3.30 4.29 -2.12
C VAL A 187 4.08 3.64 -0.99
N TRP A 188 3.37 3.08 -0.04
CA TRP A 188 4.00 2.33 1.03
C TRP A 188 3.19 1.10 1.42
N SER A 189 3.86 0.15 2.00
CA SER A 189 3.21 -1.06 2.52
C SER A 189 3.91 -1.57 3.77
N VAL A 190 3.13 -2.20 4.63
CA VAL A 190 3.58 -2.96 5.79
C VAL A 190 2.97 -4.34 5.71
N LEU A 191 3.79 -5.36 5.90
CA LEU A 191 3.37 -6.76 5.96
C LEU A 191 3.76 -7.35 7.32
N ASP A 192 2.87 -8.14 7.89
CA ASP A 192 3.20 -8.93 9.07
C ASP A 192 4.18 -10.08 8.75
N GLN A 193 4.48 -10.89 9.74
CA GLN A 193 5.36 -12.05 9.59
C GLN A 193 4.94 -12.97 8.43
N GLN A 194 3.68 -13.37 8.39
CA GLN A 194 3.20 -14.33 7.38
C GLN A 194 3.11 -13.70 5.98
N GLY A 195 2.66 -12.45 5.88
CA GLY A 195 2.64 -11.69 4.64
C GLY A 195 4.05 -11.56 4.06
N THR A 196 5.03 -11.24 4.91
CA THR A 196 6.44 -11.15 4.52
C THR A 196 7.02 -12.48 4.06
N GLN A 197 6.72 -13.57 4.78
CA GLN A 197 7.16 -14.92 4.40
C GLN A 197 6.62 -15.31 3.01
N ASN A 198 5.34 -15.02 2.74
CA ASN A 198 4.70 -15.30 1.46
C ASN A 198 5.33 -14.46 0.33
N MET A 199 5.57 -13.17 0.57
CA MET A 199 6.24 -12.26 -0.37
C MET A 199 7.65 -12.76 -0.72
N LEU A 200 8.46 -13.08 0.28
CA LEU A 200 9.83 -13.57 0.06
C LEU A 200 9.85 -14.93 -0.64
N ARG A 201 8.94 -15.84 -0.30
CA ARG A 201 8.82 -17.13 -0.97
C ARG A 201 8.50 -16.96 -2.45
N SER A 202 7.58 -16.04 -2.78
CA SER A 202 7.26 -15.70 -4.16
C SER A 202 8.45 -15.09 -4.91
N ALA A 203 9.19 -14.18 -4.27
CA ALA A 203 10.35 -13.53 -4.85
C ALA A 203 11.54 -14.49 -5.08
N LEU A 204 11.77 -15.41 -4.16
CA LEU A 204 12.84 -16.41 -4.26
C LEU A 204 12.49 -17.52 -5.26
N GLY A 205 11.20 -17.85 -5.45
CA GLY A 205 10.78 -18.95 -6.34
C GLY A 205 11.48 -20.26 -5.98
N ASP A 206 12.05 -20.93 -6.99
CA ASP A 206 12.76 -22.20 -6.81
C ASP A 206 14.01 -22.08 -5.91
N ALA A 207 14.61 -20.88 -5.83
CA ALA A 207 15.74 -20.63 -4.95
C ALA A 207 15.39 -20.77 -3.46
N ALA A 208 14.13 -20.67 -3.08
CA ALA A 208 13.68 -20.94 -1.72
C ALA A 208 13.91 -22.39 -1.28
N GLY A 209 13.99 -23.33 -2.23
CA GLY A 209 14.30 -24.74 -1.97
C GLY A 209 15.80 -25.07 -1.89
N LEU A 210 16.68 -24.16 -2.33
CA LEU A 210 18.12 -24.37 -2.38
C LEU A 210 18.83 -24.10 -1.06
N ALA A 211 18.15 -23.49 -0.09
CA ALA A 211 18.74 -23.12 1.19
C ALA A 211 17.75 -23.32 2.33
N ASP A 212 18.24 -23.22 3.55
CA ASP A 212 17.50 -23.43 4.79
C ASP A 212 16.48 -22.28 5.06
N TYR A 213 15.72 -21.92 4.01
CA TYR A 213 14.69 -20.88 4.08
C TYR A 213 13.64 -21.20 5.16
N ASP A 214 13.31 -22.47 5.34
CA ASP A 214 12.33 -22.91 6.33
C ASP A 214 12.76 -22.62 7.77
N THR A 215 14.07 -22.61 8.04
CA THR A 215 14.63 -22.21 9.33
C THR A 215 14.64 -20.69 9.47
N VAL A 216 15.05 -19.98 8.44
CA VAL A 216 15.18 -18.52 8.45
C VAL A 216 13.82 -17.83 8.50
N LYS A 217 12.80 -18.32 7.78
CA LYS A 217 11.46 -17.72 7.72
C LYS A 217 10.80 -17.56 9.09
N LYS A 218 11.06 -18.47 10.04
CA LYS A 218 10.48 -18.41 11.39
C LYS A 218 10.98 -17.22 12.21
N ARG A 219 12.13 -16.64 11.82
CA ARG A 219 12.76 -15.50 12.48
C ARG A 219 12.49 -14.17 11.79
N ILE A 220 11.69 -14.18 10.72
CA ILE A 220 11.17 -12.97 10.09
C ILE A 220 10.06 -12.44 10.99
N LEU A 221 10.06 -11.15 11.26
CA LEU A 221 9.05 -10.47 12.08
C LEU A 221 8.03 -9.75 11.21
N GLY A 222 8.45 -9.15 10.10
CA GLY A 222 7.61 -8.40 9.19
C GLY A 222 8.45 -7.70 8.12
N SER A 223 7.79 -6.94 7.26
CA SER A 223 8.48 -6.10 6.29
C SER A 223 7.70 -4.82 6.01
N ARG A 224 8.41 -3.84 5.49
CA ARG A 224 7.85 -2.58 5.01
C ARG A 224 8.55 -2.15 3.76
N TYR A 225 7.83 -1.48 2.86
CA TYR A 225 8.47 -0.87 1.70
C TYR A 225 7.87 0.48 1.35
N THR A 226 8.65 1.28 0.65
CA THR A 226 8.20 2.50 -0.01
C THR A 226 8.52 2.47 -1.49
N MET A 227 7.69 3.15 -2.29
CA MET A 227 7.98 3.40 -3.70
C MET A 227 7.66 4.87 -4.01
N ASN A 228 8.60 5.55 -4.65
CA ASN A 228 8.50 6.96 -5.02
C ASN A 228 8.81 7.15 -6.50
N PHE A 229 8.13 8.12 -7.12
CA PHE A 229 8.17 8.39 -8.56
C PHE A 229 8.62 9.81 -8.91
N SER A 230 9.24 10.53 -7.99
CA SER A 230 9.61 11.94 -8.17
C SER A 230 10.78 12.16 -9.14
N SER A 231 11.66 11.17 -9.30
CA SER A 231 12.84 11.22 -10.18
C SER A 231 13.20 9.83 -10.70
N GLY A 232 12.35 9.28 -11.55
CA GLY A 232 12.36 7.86 -11.86
C GLY A 232 11.67 7.05 -10.76
N VAL A 233 11.93 5.77 -10.69
CA VAL A 233 11.36 4.86 -9.69
C VAL A 233 12.40 4.52 -8.65
N ASN A 234 12.09 4.79 -7.39
CA ASN A 234 12.89 4.40 -6.24
C ASN A 234 12.01 3.49 -5.37
N PHE A 235 12.48 2.28 -5.11
CA PHE A 235 11.84 1.28 -4.27
C PHE A 235 12.80 0.87 -3.16
N ASP A 236 12.33 0.93 -1.93
CA ASP A 236 13.08 0.58 -0.72
C ASP A 236 12.28 -0.44 0.07
N LEU A 237 12.87 -1.59 0.38
CA LEU A 237 12.27 -2.67 1.17
C LEU A 237 13.16 -2.98 2.37
N ASP A 238 12.57 -2.95 3.55
CA ASP A 238 13.16 -3.47 4.79
C ASP A 238 12.43 -4.76 5.20
N VAL A 239 13.15 -5.86 5.39
CA VAL A 239 12.64 -7.06 6.06
C VAL A 239 13.21 -7.08 7.48
N ILE A 240 12.32 -7.05 8.47
CA ILE A 240 12.67 -7.03 9.88
C ILE A 240 12.80 -8.47 10.36
N THR A 241 13.91 -8.78 11.01
CA THR A 241 14.22 -10.11 11.55
C THR A 241 14.52 -10.05 13.04
N SER A 242 14.52 -11.20 13.69
CA SER A 242 14.82 -11.29 15.14
C SER A 242 16.28 -11.04 15.48
N ASP A 243 17.20 -11.21 14.52
CA ASP A 243 18.64 -11.11 14.73
C ASP A 243 19.42 -10.84 13.46
N SER A 244 20.67 -10.38 13.60
CA SER A 244 21.55 -10.00 12.50
C SER A 244 21.99 -11.20 11.63
N MET A 245 22.12 -12.40 12.21
CA MET A 245 22.50 -13.59 11.45
C MET A 245 21.38 -13.95 10.45
N THR A 246 20.13 -13.86 10.89
CA THR A 246 18.96 -14.08 10.03
C THR A 246 18.93 -13.06 8.88
N ALA A 247 19.16 -11.78 9.17
CA ALA A 247 19.21 -10.73 8.15
C ALA A 247 20.32 -11.00 7.10
N THR A 248 21.51 -11.36 7.56
CA THR A 248 22.65 -11.68 6.69
C THR A 248 22.39 -12.93 5.84
N THR A 249 21.79 -13.97 6.42
CA THR A 249 21.44 -15.20 5.69
C THR A 249 20.41 -14.89 4.59
N LEU A 250 19.34 -14.11 4.91
CA LEU A 250 18.35 -13.69 3.91
C LEU A 250 18.97 -12.84 2.80
N SER A 251 19.88 -11.92 3.14
CA SER A 251 20.64 -11.12 2.16
C SER A 251 21.41 -12.01 1.20
N SER A 252 22.12 -13.00 1.72
CA SER A 252 22.89 -13.97 0.92
C SER A 252 21.99 -14.78 0.00
N LEU A 253 20.83 -15.25 0.50
CA LEU A 253 19.84 -15.99 -0.28
C LEU A 253 19.27 -15.17 -1.44
N LEU A 254 18.89 -13.91 -1.17
CA LEU A 254 18.37 -13.03 -2.22
C LEU A 254 19.44 -12.72 -3.26
N LYS A 255 20.67 -12.45 -2.85
CA LYS A 255 21.81 -12.26 -3.78
C LYS A 255 22.02 -13.49 -4.66
N ALA A 256 21.98 -14.70 -4.09
CA ALA A 256 22.10 -15.95 -4.85
C ALA A 256 20.91 -16.13 -5.82
N GLY A 257 19.68 -15.88 -5.38
CA GLY A 257 18.47 -15.92 -6.22
C GLY A 257 18.54 -14.93 -7.39
N MET A 258 19.03 -13.71 -7.13
CA MET A 258 19.24 -12.71 -8.18
C MET A 258 20.29 -13.14 -9.21
N LEU A 259 21.40 -13.73 -8.76
CA LEU A 259 22.44 -14.29 -9.67
C LEU A 259 21.86 -15.41 -10.56
N TYR A 260 21.10 -16.32 -9.97
CA TYR A 260 20.41 -17.37 -10.71
C TYR A 260 19.46 -16.81 -11.76
N ARG A 261 18.62 -15.83 -11.37
CA ARG A 261 17.71 -15.15 -12.29
C ARG A 261 18.44 -14.43 -13.43
N LYS A 262 19.59 -13.82 -13.17
CA LYS A 262 20.40 -13.16 -14.21
C LYS A 262 20.86 -14.12 -15.32
N MET A 263 21.01 -15.42 -15.05
CA MET A 263 21.43 -16.41 -16.06
C MET A 263 20.37 -16.59 -17.16
N THR A 264 19.09 -16.52 -16.82
CA THR A 264 17.96 -16.75 -17.74
C THR A 264 17.21 -15.47 -18.15
N ALA A 265 17.56 -14.34 -17.54
CA ALA A 265 16.88 -13.06 -17.75
C ALA A 265 17.16 -12.45 -19.13
N THR A 266 16.15 -11.74 -19.66
CA THR A 266 16.32 -10.91 -20.86
C THR A 266 17.26 -9.73 -20.59
N PRO A 267 17.80 -9.05 -21.63
CA PRO A 267 18.67 -7.89 -21.44
C PRO A 267 18.05 -6.77 -20.57
N ILE A 268 16.74 -6.51 -20.72
CA ILE A 268 16.02 -5.51 -19.91
C ILE A 268 15.98 -5.95 -18.45
N GLU A 269 15.65 -7.20 -18.18
CA GLU A 269 15.59 -7.74 -16.83
C GLU A 269 16.97 -7.80 -16.16
N LYS A 270 18.03 -8.13 -16.94
CA LYS A 270 19.42 -8.07 -16.45
C LYS A 270 19.79 -6.67 -15.99
N SER A 271 19.49 -5.66 -16.83
CA SER A 271 19.73 -4.25 -16.48
C SER A 271 18.94 -3.82 -15.23
N ALA A 272 17.71 -4.33 -15.04
CA ALA A 272 16.96 -4.08 -13.83
C ALA A 272 17.58 -4.72 -12.60
N LEU A 273 17.96 -5.98 -12.69
CA LEU A 273 18.61 -6.72 -11.60
C LEU A 273 19.98 -6.13 -11.20
N GLU A 274 20.66 -5.43 -12.11
CA GLU A 274 21.88 -4.68 -11.81
C GLU A 274 21.64 -3.42 -10.98
N ASN A 275 20.46 -2.87 -11.06
CA ASN A 275 20.04 -1.70 -10.28
C ASN A 275 19.44 -2.06 -8.90
N VAL A 276 19.43 -3.34 -8.54
CA VAL A 276 19.03 -3.82 -7.21
C VAL A 276 20.25 -3.98 -6.34
N THR A 277 20.27 -3.34 -5.18
CA THR A 277 21.22 -3.60 -4.11
C THR A 277 20.51 -4.33 -2.96
N VAL A 278 21.19 -5.29 -2.37
CA VAL A 278 20.69 -6.06 -1.23
C VAL A 278 21.77 -6.07 -0.17
N ASP A 279 21.46 -5.53 1.00
CA ASP A 279 22.39 -5.45 2.13
C ASP A 279 21.71 -5.90 3.43
N SER A 280 22.48 -6.05 4.48
CA SER A 280 21.97 -6.32 5.81
C SER A 280 22.62 -5.35 6.81
N ASP A 281 21.77 -4.72 7.61
CA ASP A 281 22.19 -3.86 8.72
C ASP A 281 21.48 -4.29 10.01
N SER A 282 22.26 -4.66 11.01
CA SER A 282 21.76 -5.15 12.28
C SER A 282 20.77 -6.32 12.06
N SER A 283 19.51 -6.19 12.48
CA SER A 283 18.47 -7.19 12.30
C SER A 283 17.55 -6.89 11.10
N LYS A 284 18.03 -6.14 10.10
CA LYS A 284 17.26 -5.78 8.90
C LYS A 284 17.98 -6.26 7.65
N LEU A 285 17.23 -6.90 6.76
CA LEU A 285 17.60 -7.01 5.35
C LEU A 285 17.07 -5.75 4.65
N GLN A 286 17.91 -5.10 3.87
CA GLN A 286 17.56 -3.92 3.09
C GLN A 286 17.74 -4.20 1.62
N MET A 287 16.74 -3.85 0.82
CA MET A 287 16.80 -3.94 -0.64
C MET A 287 16.42 -2.59 -1.23
N HIS A 288 17.27 -2.07 -2.11
CA HIS A 288 17.05 -0.83 -2.82
C HIS A 288 17.04 -1.11 -4.32
N PHE A 289 16.08 -0.52 -5.01
CA PHE A 289 16.02 -0.52 -6.46
C PHE A 289 15.79 0.89 -6.96
N LYS A 290 16.61 1.32 -7.92
CA LYS A 290 16.48 2.63 -8.54
C LYS A 290 16.63 2.54 -10.03
N THR A 291 15.71 3.16 -10.78
CA THR A 291 15.77 3.18 -12.24
C THR A 291 15.11 4.45 -12.80
N ASP A 292 15.42 4.82 -14.03
CA ASP A 292 14.72 5.88 -14.73
C ASP A 292 13.34 5.43 -15.23
N ASP A 293 12.47 6.40 -15.53
CA ASP A 293 11.09 6.16 -15.97
C ASP A 293 11.00 5.28 -17.21
N LYS A 294 11.84 5.49 -18.21
CA LYS A 294 11.81 4.74 -19.48
C LYS A 294 12.16 3.27 -19.27
N LYS A 295 13.19 2.98 -18.49
CA LYS A 295 13.58 1.62 -18.16
C LYS A 295 12.51 0.93 -17.34
N PHE A 296 11.90 1.63 -16.38
CA PHE A 296 10.82 1.06 -15.58
C PHE A 296 9.59 0.75 -16.43
N GLN A 297 9.16 1.64 -17.30
CA GLN A 297 8.05 1.38 -18.22
C GLN A 297 8.33 0.15 -19.10
N SER A 298 9.56 -0.02 -19.57
CA SER A 298 9.96 -1.21 -20.32
C SER A 298 9.88 -2.49 -19.47
N LEU A 299 10.20 -2.39 -18.16
CA LEU A 299 10.08 -3.51 -17.21
C LEU A 299 8.64 -3.91 -16.93
N LEU A 300 7.70 -2.97 -16.95
CA LEU A 300 6.28 -3.27 -16.72
C LEU A 300 5.73 -4.32 -17.71
N HIS A 301 6.31 -4.42 -18.89
CA HIS A 301 5.93 -5.40 -19.91
C HIS A 301 6.75 -6.69 -19.87
N SER A 302 7.65 -6.84 -18.88
CA SER A 302 8.52 -8.01 -18.77
C SER A 302 7.85 -9.19 -18.02
N GLN A 303 8.38 -10.41 -18.26
CA GLN A 303 7.96 -11.58 -17.50
C GLN A 303 8.34 -11.48 -16.01
N LEU A 304 9.45 -10.80 -15.70
CA LEU A 304 9.85 -10.55 -14.32
C LEU A 304 8.78 -9.75 -13.55
N PHE A 305 8.29 -8.68 -14.16
CA PHE A 305 7.23 -7.89 -13.54
C PHE A 305 5.94 -8.69 -13.38
N ALA A 306 5.54 -9.45 -14.39
CA ALA A 306 4.37 -10.32 -14.31
C ALA A 306 4.47 -11.39 -13.21
N ALA A 307 5.69 -11.83 -12.87
CA ALA A 307 5.93 -12.81 -11.80
C ALA A 307 5.84 -12.21 -10.39
N VAL A 308 6.13 -10.92 -10.21
CA VAL A 308 6.12 -10.25 -8.90
C VAL A 308 4.85 -9.45 -8.64
N SER A 309 4.03 -9.19 -9.67
CA SER A 309 2.77 -8.44 -9.57
C SER A 309 1.52 -9.34 -9.39
N ARG A 310 1.70 -10.66 -9.38
CA ARG A 310 0.66 -11.68 -9.12
C ARG A 310 0.77 -12.15 -7.67
#